data_ba2cb2bd2ecf74be7709fa113041002c
#
_entry.id   ba2cb2bd2ecf74be7709fa113041002c
#
_cell.length_a   1.000
_cell.length_b   1.000
_cell.length_c   1.000
_cell.angle_alpha   90.00
_cell.angle_beta   90.00
_cell.angle_gamma   90.00
#
_symmetry.space_group_name_H-M   'P 1'
#
loop_
_entity.id
_entity.type
_entity.pdbx_description
1 polymer ?
#
loop_
_entity_poly.entity_id
_entity_poly.type
_entity_poly.pdbx_seq_one_letter_code
_entity_poly.pdbx_strand_id
1 'polypeptide(L)'
;MMPGPISKRVVSDRLAWVDRMVGEIRSLPLDDRKLFFSDKRNVWTAESCLRRGLEALFDLGRHILAKGFGKGVTEYKEIASGLREQGVLAQEEAELLRVLAGYRNRG
;
A
#
# COMPACT_ATOMS: atom_id res chain seq x y z
N MET A 1 6.56 -21.35 -13.74
CA MET A 1 5.24 -20.76 -14.07
C MET A 1 5.42 -19.64 -15.07
N MET A 2 4.67 -19.67 -16.15
CA MET A 2 4.69 -18.59 -17.12
C MET A 2 3.84 -17.41 -16.59
N PRO A 3 4.35 -16.17 -16.66
CA PRO A 3 3.55 -15.02 -16.27
C PRO A 3 2.30 -14.91 -17.14
N GLY A 4 1.19 -14.61 -16.51
CA GLY A 4 -0.05 -14.31 -17.22
C GLY A 4 -0.23 -12.80 -17.36
N PRO A 5 -1.26 -12.35 -18.08
CA PRO A 5 -1.53 -10.92 -18.18
C PRO A 5 -1.95 -10.35 -16.83
N ILE A 6 -1.50 -9.13 -16.55
CA ILE A 6 -1.93 -8.39 -15.37
C ILE A 6 -3.40 -8.00 -15.57
N SER A 7 -4.23 -8.29 -14.58
CA SER A 7 -5.64 -7.93 -14.64
C SER A 7 -5.81 -6.43 -14.43
N LYS A 8 -6.30 -5.74 -15.46
CA LYS A 8 -6.60 -4.31 -15.38
C LYS A 8 -7.66 -4.01 -14.33
N ARG A 9 -8.62 -4.92 -14.17
CA ARG A 9 -9.67 -4.79 -13.18
C ARG A 9 -9.11 -4.85 -11.75
N VAL A 10 -8.23 -5.79 -11.47
CA VAL A 10 -7.60 -5.90 -10.14
C VAL A 10 -6.79 -4.65 -9.84
N VAL A 11 -5.99 -4.18 -10.79
CA VAL A 11 -5.19 -2.96 -10.63
C VAL A 11 -6.09 -1.77 -10.34
N SER A 12 -7.12 -1.58 -11.15
CA SER A 12 -8.07 -0.47 -11.01
C SER A 12 -8.78 -0.50 -9.66
N ASP A 13 -9.28 -1.68 -9.25
CA ASP A 13 -9.99 -1.84 -7.98
C ASP A 13 -9.07 -1.55 -6.78
N ARG A 14 -7.84 -2.04 -6.81
CA ARG A 14 -6.89 -1.82 -5.71
C ARG A 14 -6.46 -0.36 -5.62
N LEU A 15 -6.19 0.28 -6.77
CA LEU A 15 -5.84 1.70 -6.79
C LEU A 15 -6.99 2.58 -6.30
N ALA A 16 -8.21 2.29 -6.72
CA ALA A 16 -9.39 3.02 -6.24
C ALA A 16 -9.53 2.90 -4.72
N TRP A 17 -9.28 1.71 -4.18
CA TRP A 17 -9.33 1.50 -2.73
C TRP A 17 -8.24 2.28 -1.99
N VAL A 18 -7.02 2.27 -2.51
CA VAL A 18 -5.92 3.06 -1.93
C VAL A 18 -6.26 4.55 -1.95
N ASP A 19 -6.77 5.06 -3.07
CA ASP A 19 -7.18 6.46 -3.19
C ASP A 19 -8.25 6.83 -2.19
N ARG A 20 -9.22 5.93 -1.98
CA ARG A 20 -10.27 6.14 -1.00
C ARG A 20 -9.71 6.21 0.42
N MET A 21 -8.79 5.31 0.77
CA MET A 21 -8.19 5.30 2.10
C MET A 21 -7.34 6.55 2.34
N VAL A 22 -6.59 6.97 1.34
CA VAL A 22 -5.82 8.23 1.40
C VAL A 22 -6.76 9.43 1.57
N GLY A 23 -7.86 9.44 0.83
CA GLY A 23 -8.86 10.51 0.93
C GLY A 23 -9.46 10.62 2.33
N GLU A 24 -9.78 9.47 2.95
CA GLU A 24 -10.30 9.44 4.32
C GLU A 24 -9.27 10.00 5.32
N ILE A 25 -8.00 9.64 5.16
CA ILE A 25 -6.93 10.18 6.03
C ILE A 25 -6.79 11.69 5.84
N ARG A 26 -6.82 12.16 4.58
CA ARG A 26 -6.69 13.59 4.28
C ARG A 26 -7.85 14.43 4.79
N SER A 27 -9.01 13.82 5.02
CA SER A 27 -10.16 14.53 5.58
C SER A 27 -10.03 14.78 7.08
N LEU A 28 -9.05 14.19 7.74
CA LEU A 28 -8.79 14.38 9.16
C LEU A 28 -8.00 15.67 9.39
N PRO A 29 -8.10 16.29 10.60
CA PRO A 29 -7.37 17.51 10.90
C PRO A 29 -5.89 17.25 11.19
N LEU A 30 -5.15 16.81 10.16
CA LEU A 30 -3.75 16.39 10.30
C LEU A 30 -2.79 17.52 10.60
N ASP A 31 -3.14 18.75 10.22
CA ASP A 31 -2.32 19.95 10.40
C ASP A 31 -2.58 20.64 11.74
N ASP A 32 -3.53 20.15 12.53
CA ASP A 32 -3.84 20.65 13.86
C ASP A 32 -3.73 19.50 14.87
N ARG A 33 -2.57 19.40 15.52
CA ARG A 33 -2.27 18.32 16.45
C ARG A 33 -3.29 18.23 17.58
N LYS A 34 -3.66 19.37 18.15
CA LYS A 34 -4.60 19.45 19.26
C LYS A 34 -5.97 18.95 18.85
N LEU A 35 -6.46 19.44 17.71
CA LEU A 35 -7.75 19.04 17.18
C LEU A 35 -7.76 17.57 16.80
N PHE A 36 -6.70 17.08 16.18
CA PHE A 36 -6.60 15.67 15.80
C PHE A 36 -6.72 14.74 17.02
N PHE A 37 -5.96 15.01 18.07
CA PHE A 37 -5.96 14.18 19.28
C PHE A 37 -7.12 14.46 20.23
N SER A 38 -7.91 15.49 19.99
CA SER A 38 -9.10 15.78 20.81
C SER A 38 -10.20 14.73 20.64
N ASP A 39 -10.18 14.01 19.53
CA ASP A 39 -11.18 12.97 19.22
C ASP A 39 -10.47 11.67 18.89
N LYS A 40 -10.65 10.65 19.74
CA LYS A 40 -10.04 9.33 19.56
C LYS A 40 -10.42 8.69 18.23
N ARG A 41 -11.57 9.05 17.66
CA ARG A 41 -12.00 8.51 16.35
C ARG A 41 -11.06 8.93 15.24
N ASN A 42 -10.40 10.06 15.36
CA ASN A 42 -9.40 10.50 14.36
C ASN A 42 -8.23 9.51 14.31
N VAL A 43 -7.72 9.10 15.47
CA VAL A 43 -6.62 8.12 15.55
C VAL A 43 -7.06 6.77 14.99
N TRP A 44 -8.23 6.29 15.41
CA TRP A 44 -8.77 5.01 14.94
C TRP A 44 -9.00 5.01 13.43
N THR A 45 -9.55 6.09 12.90
CA THR A 45 -9.76 6.24 11.46
C THR A 45 -8.44 6.22 10.71
N ALA A 46 -7.46 7.00 11.18
CA ALA A 46 -6.14 7.05 10.54
C ALA A 46 -5.47 5.68 10.52
N GLU A 47 -5.46 4.98 11.65
CA GLU A 47 -4.86 3.65 11.74
C GLU A 47 -5.56 2.63 10.85
N SER A 48 -6.88 2.61 10.87
CA SER A 48 -7.68 1.68 10.08
C SER A 48 -7.49 1.92 8.58
N CYS A 49 -7.56 3.18 8.16
CA CYS A 49 -7.39 3.53 6.74
C CYS A 49 -5.98 3.27 6.26
N LEU A 50 -4.97 3.56 7.07
CA LEU A 50 -3.58 3.28 6.73
C LEU A 50 -3.38 1.77 6.52
N ARG A 51 -3.84 0.96 7.45
CA ARG A 51 -3.72 -0.50 7.35
C ARG A 51 -4.38 -1.05 6.10
N ARG A 52 -5.63 -0.63 5.85
CA ARG A 52 -6.39 -1.11 4.68
C ARG A 52 -5.78 -0.63 3.38
N GLY A 53 -5.30 0.61 3.34
CA GLY A 53 -4.62 1.14 2.16
C GLY A 53 -3.34 0.41 1.87
N LEU A 54 -2.54 0.13 2.89
CA LEU A 54 -1.30 -0.63 2.74
C LEU A 54 -1.56 -2.08 2.30
N GLU A 55 -2.57 -2.74 2.86
CA GLU A 55 -2.94 -4.08 2.42
C GLU A 55 -3.31 -4.12 0.94
N ALA A 56 -4.11 -3.16 0.49
CA ALA A 56 -4.49 -3.07 -0.92
C ALA A 56 -3.28 -2.81 -1.81
N LEU A 57 -2.38 -1.93 -1.37
CA LEU A 57 -1.17 -1.59 -2.12
C LEU A 57 -0.24 -2.80 -2.26
N PHE A 58 -0.02 -3.53 -1.18
CA PHE A 58 0.82 -4.73 -1.21
C PHE A 58 0.17 -5.88 -1.99
N ASP A 59 -1.15 -6.03 -1.91
CA ASP A 59 -1.87 -6.99 -2.75
C ASP A 59 -1.70 -6.66 -4.23
N LEU A 60 -1.76 -5.38 -4.57
CA LEU A 60 -1.51 -4.92 -5.94
C LEU A 60 -0.08 -5.26 -6.37
N GLY A 61 0.92 -4.96 -5.53
CA GLY A 61 2.31 -5.27 -5.81
C GLY A 61 2.55 -6.76 -6.02
N ARG A 62 1.96 -7.58 -5.16
CA ARG A 62 2.02 -9.03 -5.26
C ARG A 62 1.41 -9.53 -6.58
N HIS A 63 0.28 -8.97 -6.95
CA HIS A 63 -0.39 -9.31 -8.21
C HIS A 63 0.47 -8.96 -9.42
N ILE A 64 1.06 -7.77 -9.43
CA ILE A 64 1.93 -7.31 -10.52
C ILE A 64 3.14 -8.26 -10.65
N LEU A 65 3.79 -8.59 -9.54
CA LEU A 65 4.96 -9.48 -9.56
C LEU A 65 4.60 -10.89 -10.03
N ALA A 66 3.49 -11.43 -9.53
CA ALA A 66 3.07 -12.78 -9.90
C ALA A 66 2.62 -12.87 -11.36
N LYS A 67 1.74 -11.98 -11.77
CA LYS A 67 1.14 -12.03 -13.11
C LYS A 67 2.00 -11.40 -14.19
N GLY A 68 2.68 -10.29 -13.84
CA GLY A 68 3.52 -9.59 -14.82
C GLY A 68 4.89 -10.18 -14.99
N PHE A 69 5.46 -10.76 -13.93
CA PHE A 69 6.86 -11.20 -13.94
C PHE A 69 7.08 -12.62 -13.45
N GLY A 70 6.03 -13.35 -13.11
CA GLY A 70 6.13 -14.73 -12.64
C GLY A 70 6.83 -14.88 -11.29
N LYS A 71 6.81 -13.86 -10.46
CA LYS A 71 7.45 -13.84 -9.15
C LYS A 71 6.42 -14.01 -8.04
N GLY A 72 6.41 -15.16 -7.38
CA GLY A 72 5.53 -15.40 -6.24
C GLY A 72 6.14 -14.91 -4.93
N VAL A 73 5.93 -13.65 -4.61
CA VAL A 73 6.48 -13.01 -3.42
C VAL A 73 5.38 -12.80 -2.39
N THR A 74 5.63 -13.14 -1.13
CA THR A 74 4.64 -13.07 -0.07
C THR A 74 4.94 -12.00 0.98
N GLU A 75 6.22 -11.79 1.32
CA GLU A 75 6.58 -10.81 2.34
C GLU A 75 6.56 -9.39 1.78
N TYR A 76 6.05 -8.45 2.58
CA TYR A 76 5.87 -7.07 2.14
C TYR A 76 7.18 -6.39 1.72
N LYS A 77 8.25 -6.60 2.46
CA LYS A 77 9.56 -6.03 2.10
C LYS A 77 10.09 -6.59 0.80
N GLU A 78 9.85 -7.86 0.53
CA GLU A 78 10.24 -8.51 -0.71
C GLU A 78 9.39 -8.03 -1.89
N ILE A 79 8.14 -7.68 -1.65
CA ILE A 79 7.28 -7.08 -2.68
C ILE A 79 7.90 -5.75 -3.13
N ALA A 80 8.30 -4.90 -2.20
CA ALA A 80 8.92 -3.62 -2.51
C ALA A 80 10.22 -3.82 -3.31
N SER A 81 11.07 -4.74 -2.87
CA SER A 81 12.33 -5.04 -3.54
C SER A 81 12.10 -5.62 -4.95
N GLY A 82 11.12 -6.51 -5.07
CA GLY A 82 10.78 -7.12 -6.35
C GLY A 82 10.26 -6.11 -7.36
N LEU A 83 9.42 -5.18 -6.93
CA LEU A 83 8.92 -4.12 -7.80
C LEU A 83 10.05 -3.21 -8.30
N ARG A 84 11.04 -2.94 -7.45
CA ARG A 84 12.22 -2.19 -7.85
C ARG A 84 13.06 -2.97 -8.85
N GLU A 85 13.32 -4.23 -8.58
CA GLU A 85 14.14 -5.09 -9.47
C GLU A 85 13.53 -5.20 -10.85
N GLN A 86 12.21 -5.24 -10.94
CA GLN A 86 11.50 -5.34 -12.21
C GLN A 86 11.24 -3.97 -12.87
N GLY A 87 11.74 -2.89 -12.28
CA GLY A 87 11.62 -1.56 -12.85
C GLY A 87 10.24 -0.92 -12.72
N VAL A 88 9.36 -1.48 -11.90
CA VAL A 88 8.02 -0.91 -11.66
C VAL A 88 8.11 0.31 -10.75
N LEU A 89 9.00 0.25 -9.76
CA LEU A 89 9.25 1.35 -8.83
C LEU A 89 10.70 1.82 -8.93
N ALA A 90 10.90 3.12 -8.75
CA ALA A 90 12.22 3.69 -8.55
C ALA A 90 12.74 3.30 -7.16
N GLN A 91 14.04 3.44 -6.94
CA GLN A 91 14.65 3.08 -5.67
C GLN A 91 14.03 3.83 -4.49
N GLU A 92 13.78 5.12 -4.63
CA GLU A 92 13.21 5.96 -3.59
C GLU A 92 11.80 5.52 -3.23
N GLU A 93 11.00 5.15 -4.24
CA GLU A 93 9.64 4.65 -4.05
C GLU A 93 9.65 3.30 -3.35
N ALA A 94 10.57 2.41 -3.73
CA ALA A 94 10.69 1.10 -3.11
C ALA A 94 11.12 1.21 -1.64
N GLU A 95 12.02 2.13 -1.33
CA GLU A 95 12.45 2.37 0.06
C GLU A 95 11.30 2.89 0.92
N LEU A 96 10.51 3.82 0.38
CA LEU A 96 9.31 4.30 1.07
C LEU A 96 8.34 3.16 1.33
N LEU A 97 8.12 2.31 0.34
CA LEU A 97 7.23 1.17 0.48
C LEU A 97 7.74 0.18 1.54
N ARG A 98 9.05 -0.02 1.63
CA ARG A 98 9.65 -0.86 2.68
C ARG A 98 9.42 -0.29 4.08
N VAL A 99 9.51 1.02 4.22
CA VAL A 99 9.20 1.70 5.49
C VAL A 99 7.73 1.48 5.85
N LEU A 100 6.85 1.65 4.89
CA LEU A 100 5.41 1.45 5.09
C LEU A 100 5.09 -0.01 5.43
N ALA A 101 5.84 -0.96 4.89
CA ALA A 101 5.70 -2.38 5.24
C ALA A 101 5.91 -2.60 6.74
N GLY A 102 6.85 -1.88 7.33
CA GLY A 102 7.10 -1.93 8.76
C GLY A 102 5.90 -1.50 9.59
N TYR A 103 5.18 -0.48 9.16
CA TYR A 103 3.97 -0.02 9.83
C TYR A 103 2.86 -1.06 9.75
N ARG A 104 2.70 -1.72 8.62
CA ARG A 104 1.70 -2.77 8.45
C ARG A 104 1.97 -3.95 9.37
N ASN A 105 3.24 -4.34 9.50
CA ASN A 105 3.64 -5.49 10.31
C ASN A 105 3.50 -5.26 11.81
N ARG A 106 3.51 -4.01 12.24
CA ARG A 106 3.32 -3.65 13.66
C ARG A 106 1.86 -3.65 14.09
N GLY A 107 0.97 -3.55 13.14
CA GLY A 107 -0.44 -3.52 13.39
C GLY A 107 -1.00 -4.83 13.83
#